data_7b38c783b201026e6c5e0642d458faea
#
_entry.id   7b38c783b201026e6c5e0642d458faea
#
_cell.length_a   1.000
_cell.length_b   1.000
_cell.length_c   1.000
_cell.angle_alpha   90.00
_cell.angle_beta   90.00
_cell.angle_gamma   90.00
#
_symmetry.space_group_name_H-M   'P 1'
#
loop_
_entity.id
_entity.type
_entity.pdbx_description
1 polymer ?
#
loop_
_entity_poly.entity_id
_entity_poly.type
_entity_poly.pdbx_seq_one_letter_code
_entity_poly.pdbx_strand_id
1 'polypeptide(L)'
;MPMKRKVGAGLLLLASLAGATQNAKLPFGSWSRASDGPILAPQGLGWESAGTFNPAVLFDDGKFIMLYRAQDAAGTSRLGYAESRDGMHFTRRPEPVLAPEADYEKDGGVEDPRLQKFDSYYLTYTGYNRKDAQLCLATSRDLIHWERKGVILPAYKGSWNKGWTKSGAIVPEKMEGKYWMYWLGTAADKTDQMGLSWSTDLLHWTEATGTPVLANRPGKFDSRVVEPGPPPILTNAGIVLIYNGADDKLVYRTGVAIFDLHDPRRVIYRSDSPIFSPEKEWERVGQVPNVVFVEGMVRQRDRWLFYYGGADQYVGIAEAQAK
;
A
#
# COMPACT_ATOMS: atom_id res chain seq x y z
N MET A 1 69.08 14.43 -28.28
CA MET A 1 68.10 13.42 -28.69
C MET A 1 66.96 13.44 -27.68
N PRO A 2 65.76 13.91 -27.98
CA PRO A 2 64.65 13.84 -27.06
C PRO A 2 63.74 12.65 -27.37
N MET A 3 63.43 11.94 -26.33
CA MET A 3 62.58 10.74 -26.28
C MET A 3 61.09 11.12 -26.42
N LYS A 4 60.43 10.64 -27.45
CA LYS A 4 58.98 10.83 -27.71
C LYS A 4 58.17 9.91 -26.79
N ARG A 5 57.38 10.48 -25.89
CA ARG A 5 56.32 9.78 -25.15
C ARG A 5 55.11 9.55 -26.06
N LYS A 6 54.73 8.29 -26.21
CA LYS A 6 53.48 7.92 -26.84
C LYS A 6 52.34 8.05 -25.80
N VAL A 7 51.35 8.88 -26.09
CA VAL A 7 50.09 8.99 -25.36
C VAL A 7 49.14 7.96 -25.96
N GLY A 8 48.80 6.96 -25.18
CA GLY A 8 47.78 5.96 -25.54
C GLY A 8 46.38 6.55 -25.22
N ALA A 9 45.56 6.71 -26.25
CA ALA A 9 44.16 7.07 -26.10
C ALA A 9 43.37 5.81 -25.65
N GLY A 10 42.95 5.80 -24.40
CA GLY A 10 42.03 4.79 -23.89
C GLY A 10 40.61 5.11 -24.35
N LEU A 11 40.05 4.28 -25.20
CA LEU A 11 38.66 4.33 -25.63
C LEU A 11 37.79 3.81 -24.46
N LEU A 12 37.08 4.70 -23.75
CA LEU A 12 36.03 4.31 -22.82
C LEU A 12 34.81 3.87 -23.66
N LEU A 13 34.56 2.57 -23.70
CA LEU A 13 33.29 2.02 -24.14
C LEU A 13 32.22 2.34 -23.07
N LEU A 14 31.42 3.35 -23.30
CA LEU A 14 30.15 3.53 -22.63
C LEU A 14 29.18 2.44 -23.13
N ALA A 15 29.05 1.36 -22.39
CA ALA A 15 27.98 0.39 -22.59
C ALA A 15 26.66 1.07 -22.18
N SER A 16 25.88 1.50 -23.17
CA SER A 16 24.50 1.92 -22.96
C SER A 16 23.70 0.65 -22.58
N LEU A 17 23.35 0.52 -21.32
CA LEU A 17 22.31 -0.40 -20.85
C LEU A 17 20.96 0.15 -21.37
N ALA A 18 20.65 -0.16 -22.62
CA ALA A 18 19.30 -0.10 -23.13
C ALA A 18 18.52 -1.22 -22.41
N GLY A 19 17.84 -0.85 -21.32
CA GLY A 19 16.95 -1.75 -20.61
C GLY A 19 15.87 -2.24 -21.57
N ALA A 20 15.93 -3.52 -21.93
CA ALA A 20 14.83 -4.19 -22.61
C ALA A 20 13.60 -4.03 -21.71
N THR A 21 12.58 -3.35 -22.19
CA THR A 21 11.24 -3.36 -21.61
C THR A 21 10.70 -4.78 -21.79
N GLN A 22 11.04 -5.68 -20.86
CA GLN A 22 10.39 -6.97 -20.81
C GLN A 22 8.89 -6.70 -20.55
N ASN A 23 8.04 -7.16 -21.50
CA ASN A 23 6.61 -7.24 -21.27
C ASN A 23 6.37 -8.17 -20.07
N ALA A 24 6.30 -7.60 -18.88
CA ALA A 24 6.06 -8.36 -17.68
C ALA A 24 4.67 -9.01 -17.77
N LYS A 25 4.61 -10.33 -17.60
CA LYS A 25 3.33 -11.04 -17.55
C LYS A 25 2.67 -10.73 -16.20
N LEU A 26 1.80 -9.72 -16.19
CA LEU A 26 0.96 -9.44 -15.01
C LEU A 26 -0.07 -10.56 -14.86
N PRO A 27 -0.41 -10.97 -13.63
CA PRO A 27 -1.36 -12.04 -13.34
C PRO A 27 -2.82 -11.64 -13.56
N PHE A 28 -3.07 -10.43 -14.04
CA PHE A 28 -4.39 -9.85 -14.29
C PHE A 28 -4.44 -9.08 -15.61
N GLY A 29 -5.65 -8.88 -16.13
CA GLY A 29 -5.96 -8.05 -17.29
C GLY A 29 -6.11 -6.57 -16.93
N SER A 30 -6.82 -5.83 -17.79
CA SER A 30 -7.21 -4.44 -17.50
C SER A 30 -8.28 -4.39 -16.43
N TRP A 31 -8.21 -3.37 -15.60
CA TRP A 31 -9.16 -3.14 -14.51
C TRP A 31 -10.37 -2.36 -14.99
N SER A 32 -11.54 -2.79 -14.56
CA SER A 32 -12.81 -2.08 -14.76
C SER A 32 -13.57 -2.01 -13.44
N ARG A 33 -14.35 -0.95 -13.24
CA ARG A 33 -15.19 -0.81 -12.06
C ARG A 33 -16.30 -1.87 -12.09
N ALA A 34 -16.47 -2.57 -10.98
CA ALA A 34 -17.50 -3.60 -10.83
C ALA A 34 -18.84 -3.01 -10.32
N SER A 35 -18.85 -1.73 -9.94
CA SER A 35 -20.04 -0.98 -9.50
C SER A 35 -20.00 0.45 -10.03
N ASP A 36 -21.16 1.02 -10.33
CA ASP A 36 -21.27 2.43 -10.73
C ASP A 36 -21.13 3.41 -9.57
N GLY A 37 -21.53 3.02 -8.37
CA GLY A 37 -21.38 3.78 -7.13
C GLY A 37 -20.46 3.12 -6.13
N PRO A 38 -20.20 3.79 -4.99
CA PRO A 38 -19.44 3.18 -3.90
C PRO A 38 -20.19 1.99 -3.29
N ILE A 39 -19.45 0.98 -2.82
CA ILE A 39 -20.00 -0.18 -2.09
C ILE A 39 -20.09 0.08 -0.58
N LEU A 40 -19.29 1.02 -0.06
CA LEU A 40 -19.47 1.61 1.27
C LEU A 40 -19.41 3.12 1.17
N ALA A 41 -20.30 3.80 1.91
CA ALA A 41 -20.33 5.25 2.06
C ALA A 41 -20.45 5.62 3.54
N PRO A 42 -20.09 6.84 3.95
CA PRO A 42 -20.33 7.35 5.30
C PRO A 42 -21.78 7.16 5.72
N GLN A 43 -21.99 6.89 7.01
CA GLN A 43 -23.35 6.74 7.56
C GLN A 43 -23.47 7.23 8.99
N GLY A 44 -24.71 7.57 9.38
CA GLY A 44 -25.03 8.00 10.75
C GLY A 44 -24.39 9.33 11.13
N LEU A 45 -24.30 9.57 12.44
CA LEU A 45 -23.72 10.76 13.05
C LEU A 45 -22.52 10.42 13.95
N GLY A 46 -22.07 9.16 13.92
CA GLY A 46 -21.03 8.63 14.80
C GLY A 46 -19.64 8.55 14.14
N TRP A 47 -18.94 7.50 14.46
CA TRP A 47 -17.53 7.29 14.14
C TRP A 47 -17.22 7.07 12.65
N GLU A 48 -18.21 6.82 11.81
CA GLU A 48 -18.07 6.65 10.35
C GLU A 48 -18.90 7.69 9.55
N SER A 49 -19.17 8.86 10.15
CA SER A 49 -20.07 9.86 9.57
C SER A 49 -19.42 10.73 8.50
N ALA A 50 -18.09 10.91 8.48
CA ALA A 50 -17.39 11.76 7.53
C ALA A 50 -16.77 10.97 6.36
N GLY A 51 -16.28 9.76 6.61
CA GLY A 51 -15.63 8.95 5.58
C GLY A 51 -15.62 7.47 5.91
N THR A 52 -15.66 6.62 4.88
CA THR A 52 -15.35 5.19 4.92
C THR A 52 -14.51 4.87 3.69
N PHE A 53 -13.23 4.59 3.85
CA PHE A 53 -12.28 4.47 2.73
C PHE A 53 -11.10 3.55 3.10
N ASN A 54 -10.15 3.37 2.18
CA ASN A 54 -8.91 2.63 2.37
C ASN A 54 -9.12 1.25 3.02
N PRO A 55 -9.79 0.31 2.31
CA PRO A 55 -10.16 -0.98 2.88
C PRO A 55 -9.11 -2.05 2.66
N ALA A 56 -8.66 -2.72 3.72
CA ALA A 56 -8.03 -4.04 3.61
C ALA A 56 -9.09 -5.12 3.45
N VAL A 57 -8.89 -6.08 2.54
CA VAL A 57 -9.85 -7.16 2.33
C VAL A 57 -9.14 -8.51 2.24
N LEU A 58 -9.68 -9.50 2.94
CA LEU A 58 -9.33 -10.91 2.82
C LEU A 58 -10.53 -11.74 2.37
N PHE A 59 -10.27 -12.86 1.70
CA PHE A 59 -11.25 -13.93 1.55
C PHE A 59 -10.84 -15.10 2.46
N ASP A 60 -11.62 -15.37 3.47
CA ASP A 60 -11.34 -16.39 4.48
C ASP A 60 -12.64 -17.05 4.94
N ASP A 61 -12.58 -18.35 5.17
CA ASP A 61 -13.74 -19.17 5.60
C ASP A 61 -15.01 -18.92 4.76
N GLY A 62 -14.84 -18.85 3.43
CA GLY A 62 -15.95 -18.72 2.48
C GLY A 62 -16.63 -17.36 2.41
N LYS A 63 -16.04 -16.32 3.02
CA LYS A 63 -16.55 -14.94 3.01
C LYS A 63 -15.44 -13.92 2.78
N PHE A 64 -15.82 -12.77 2.25
CA PHE A 64 -14.99 -11.58 2.20
C PHE A 64 -15.09 -10.86 3.53
N ILE A 65 -13.93 -10.49 4.08
CA ILE A 65 -13.79 -9.73 5.33
C ILE A 65 -13.08 -8.44 4.98
N MET A 66 -13.67 -7.32 5.37
CA MET A 66 -13.14 -5.99 5.12
C MET A 66 -12.87 -5.28 6.45
N LEU A 67 -11.64 -4.79 6.63
CA LEU A 67 -11.32 -3.76 7.60
C LEU A 67 -11.18 -2.44 6.85
N TYR A 68 -11.99 -1.45 7.17
CA TYR A 68 -11.98 -0.16 6.47
C TYR A 68 -11.70 0.98 7.43
N ARG A 69 -10.95 1.97 6.96
CA ARG A 69 -10.80 3.23 7.68
C ARG A 69 -12.13 3.96 7.68
N ALA A 70 -12.59 4.35 8.85
CA ALA A 70 -13.76 5.18 9.03
C ALA A 70 -13.39 6.42 9.86
N GLN A 71 -13.98 7.55 9.50
CA GLN A 71 -13.65 8.84 10.08
C GLN A 71 -14.90 9.55 10.57
N ASP A 72 -14.85 10.11 11.77
CA ASP A 72 -15.90 10.96 12.32
C ASP A 72 -15.75 12.43 11.86
N ALA A 73 -16.74 13.25 12.20
CA ALA A 73 -16.76 14.68 11.86
C ALA A 73 -15.60 15.49 12.48
N ALA A 74 -14.96 14.98 13.54
CA ALA A 74 -13.76 15.59 14.11
C ALA A 74 -12.48 15.17 13.36
N GLY A 75 -12.59 14.27 12.38
CA GLY A 75 -11.48 13.72 11.60
C GLY A 75 -10.69 12.67 12.36
N THR A 76 -11.25 12.02 13.38
CA THR A 76 -10.61 10.90 14.10
C THR A 76 -10.93 9.60 13.39
N SER A 77 -9.89 8.85 13.03
CA SER A 77 -9.99 7.60 12.29
C SER A 77 -10.08 6.38 13.20
N ARG A 78 -10.88 5.40 12.81
CA ARG A 78 -11.05 4.08 13.43
C ARG A 78 -11.12 3.02 12.36
N LEU A 79 -10.96 1.75 12.71
CA LEU A 79 -11.18 0.65 11.78
C LEU A 79 -12.53 0.00 12.03
N GLY A 80 -13.37 0.02 11.00
CA GLY A 80 -14.61 -0.73 10.93
C GLY A 80 -14.37 -2.14 10.40
N TYR A 81 -15.30 -3.03 10.69
CA TYR A 81 -15.36 -4.40 10.19
C TYR A 81 -16.64 -4.60 9.40
N ALA A 82 -16.52 -5.21 8.23
CA ALA A 82 -17.66 -5.64 7.44
C ALA A 82 -17.38 -7.00 6.79
N GLU A 83 -18.44 -7.76 6.54
CA GLU A 83 -18.33 -9.05 5.86
C GLU A 83 -19.34 -9.19 4.72
N SER A 84 -18.99 -10.00 3.71
CA SER A 84 -19.79 -10.25 2.53
C SER A 84 -19.61 -11.68 2.02
N ARG A 85 -20.64 -12.24 1.39
CA ARG A 85 -20.55 -13.52 0.70
C ARG A 85 -20.23 -13.40 -0.78
N ASP A 86 -20.54 -12.26 -1.38
CA ASP A 86 -20.37 -11.99 -2.81
C ASP A 86 -19.25 -11.00 -3.14
N GLY A 87 -18.70 -10.33 -2.11
CA GLY A 87 -17.64 -9.31 -2.25
C GLY A 87 -18.16 -7.93 -2.67
N MET A 88 -19.48 -7.76 -2.81
CA MET A 88 -20.14 -6.52 -3.22
C MET A 88 -21.00 -5.92 -2.12
N HIS A 89 -21.83 -6.74 -1.50
CA HIS A 89 -22.77 -6.34 -0.47
C HIS A 89 -22.23 -6.67 0.90
N PHE A 90 -21.73 -5.67 1.60
CA PHE A 90 -21.10 -5.81 2.91
C PHE A 90 -22.04 -5.46 4.05
N THR A 91 -22.12 -6.33 5.05
CA THR A 91 -22.78 -6.08 6.32
C THR A 91 -21.77 -5.57 7.33
N ARG A 92 -21.97 -4.35 7.83
CA ARG A 92 -21.07 -3.69 8.79
C ARG A 92 -21.38 -4.11 10.21
N ARG A 93 -20.32 -4.21 11.01
CA ARG A 93 -20.43 -4.27 12.47
C ARG A 93 -20.76 -2.85 13.00
N PRO A 94 -21.65 -2.70 13.99
CA PRO A 94 -22.06 -1.37 14.50
C PRO A 94 -20.92 -0.63 15.21
N GLU A 95 -19.99 -1.36 15.85
CA GLU A 95 -18.86 -0.78 16.60
C GLU A 95 -17.55 -0.99 15.85
N PRO A 96 -16.58 -0.05 15.93
CA PRO A 96 -15.26 -0.24 15.37
C PRO A 96 -14.54 -1.41 16.05
N VAL A 97 -13.68 -2.11 15.33
CA VAL A 97 -12.83 -3.18 15.87
C VAL A 97 -11.48 -2.67 16.38
N LEU A 98 -11.07 -1.47 15.97
CA LEU A 98 -9.88 -0.80 16.48
C LEU A 98 -10.12 0.72 16.51
N ALA A 99 -10.10 1.28 17.71
CA ALA A 99 -10.25 2.71 17.97
C ALA A 99 -8.99 3.28 18.62
N PRO A 100 -8.72 4.59 18.56
CA PRO A 100 -7.54 5.19 19.19
C PRO A 100 -7.49 4.90 20.69
N GLU A 101 -6.33 4.42 21.16
CA GLU A 101 -6.10 4.11 22.57
C GLU A 101 -4.70 4.54 23.00
N ALA A 102 -3.69 4.26 22.20
CA ALA A 102 -2.30 4.58 22.49
C ALA A 102 -1.94 6.03 22.15
N ASP A 103 -0.90 6.59 22.80
CA ASP A 103 -0.47 7.98 22.56
C ASP A 103 -0.11 8.29 21.11
N TYR A 104 0.38 7.28 20.37
CA TYR A 104 0.71 7.43 18.95
C TYR A 104 -0.51 7.38 18.02
N GLU A 105 -1.72 7.13 18.55
CA GLU A 105 -3.01 7.15 17.84
C GLU A 105 -3.89 8.33 18.26
N LYS A 106 -3.50 9.02 19.33
CA LYS A 106 -4.35 10.01 20.01
C LYS A 106 -4.76 11.13 19.06
N ASP A 107 -6.05 11.46 19.08
CA ASP A 107 -6.70 12.55 18.32
C ASP A 107 -6.76 12.34 16.78
N GLY A 108 -5.79 11.70 16.17
CA GLY A 108 -5.76 11.38 14.74
C GLY A 108 -6.40 10.04 14.42
N GLY A 109 -5.96 9.00 15.14
CA GLY A 109 -6.61 7.71 15.07
C GLY A 109 -5.78 6.57 14.49
N VAL A 110 -6.51 5.56 14.08
CA VAL A 110 -6.02 4.32 13.46
C VAL A 110 -6.39 4.37 11.98
N GLU A 111 -5.40 4.34 11.08
CA GLU A 111 -5.57 4.62 9.67
C GLU A 111 -5.00 3.51 8.78
N ASP A 112 -5.55 3.38 7.58
CA ASP A 112 -4.99 2.70 6.42
C ASP A 112 -4.51 1.26 6.74
N PRO A 113 -5.44 0.30 6.96
CA PRO A 113 -5.12 -1.06 7.35
C PRO A 113 -4.54 -1.88 6.18
N ARG A 114 -3.52 -2.70 6.43
CA ARG A 114 -3.14 -3.83 5.56
C ARG A 114 -3.23 -5.10 6.36
N LEU A 115 -3.96 -6.06 5.86
CA LEU A 115 -4.33 -7.29 6.58
C LEU A 115 -3.72 -8.51 5.90
N GLN A 116 -3.06 -9.35 6.69
CA GLN A 116 -2.46 -10.60 6.23
C GLN A 116 -2.71 -11.71 7.25
N LYS A 117 -2.96 -12.93 6.76
CA LYS A 117 -3.13 -14.12 7.60
C LYS A 117 -1.87 -14.98 7.53
N PHE A 118 -1.31 -15.29 8.70
CA PHE A 118 -0.25 -16.28 8.92
C PHE A 118 -0.75 -17.33 9.92
N ASP A 119 -0.10 -17.50 11.04
CA ASP A 119 -0.61 -18.28 12.20
C ASP A 119 -1.75 -17.58 12.94
N SER A 120 -1.82 -16.27 12.78
CA SER A 120 -2.87 -15.36 13.26
C SER A 120 -3.13 -14.32 12.16
N TYR A 121 -4.04 -13.39 12.38
CA TYR A 121 -4.21 -12.22 11.54
C TYR A 121 -3.24 -11.13 11.99
N TYR A 122 -2.49 -10.58 11.05
CA TYR A 122 -1.55 -9.48 11.23
C TYR A 122 -2.07 -8.25 10.51
N LEU A 123 -2.22 -7.19 11.25
CA LEU A 123 -2.70 -5.90 10.78
C LEU A 123 -1.57 -4.87 10.92
N THR A 124 -1.04 -4.41 9.82
CA THR A 124 -0.26 -3.17 9.82
C THR A 124 -1.21 -2.00 9.62
N TYR A 125 -0.97 -0.93 10.34
CA TYR A 125 -1.78 0.28 10.26
C TYR A 125 -0.96 1.51 10.58
N THR A 126 -1.48 2.69 10.26
CA THR A 126 -0.89 3.95 10.64
C THR A 126 -1.50 4.44 11.95
N GLY A 127 -0.68 4.56 12.99
CA GLY A 127 -1.03 5.31 14.20
C GLY A 127 -0.75 6.79 13.96
N TYR A 128 -1.78 7.63 14.04
CA TYR A 128 -1.67 9.07 13.82
C TYR A 128 -2.15 9.86 15.02
N ASN A 129 -1.30 10.74 15.55
CA ASN A 129 -1.60 11.57 16.72
C ASN A 129 -1.73 13.06 16.40
N ARG A 130 -2.14 13.41 15.18
CA ARG A 130 -2.23 14.78 14.64
C ARG A 130 -0.89 15.47 14.37
N LYS A 131 0.21 14.87 14.81
CA LYS A 131 1.56 15.39 14.61
C LYS A 131 2.41 14.42 13.81
N ASP A 132 2.46 13.18 14.26
CA ASP A 132 3.28 12.12 13.69
C ASP A 132 2.42 10.95 13.23
N ALA A 133 2.70 10.45 12.04
CA ALA A 133 2.17 9.21 11.52
C ALA A 133 3.26 8.13 11.57
N GLN A 134 2.96 6.98 12.18
CA GLN A 134 3.92 5.91 12.40
C GLN A 134 3.33 4.55 12.05
N LEU A 135 4.15 3.70 11.44
CA LEU A 135 3.73 2.35 11.08
C LEU A 135 3.68 1.46 12.32
N CYS A 136 2.49 0.95 12.58
CA CYS A 136 2.14 0.13 13.73
C CYS A 136 1.71 -1.29 13.32
N LEU A 137 1.69 -2.19 14.30
CA LEU A 137 1.26 -3.57 14.14
C LEU A 137 0.27 -3.94 15.23
N ALA A 138 -0.77 -4.70 14.86
CA ALA A 138 -1.64 -5.42 15.77
C ALA A 138 -1.86 -6.85 15.28
N THR A 139 -2.21 -7.77 16.18
CA THR A 139 -2.54 -9.16 15.85
C THR A 139 -3.90 -9.54 16.41
N SER A 140 -4.58 -10.47 15.74
CA SER A 140 -5.86 -11.00 16.17
C SER A 140 -6.02 -12.47 15.78
N ARG A 141 -6.83 -13.19 16.54
CA ARG A 141 -7.25 -14.58 16.19
C ARG A 141 -8.63 -14.63 15.55
N ASP A 142 -9.41 -13.57 15.67
CA ASP A 142 -10.84 -13.54 15.28
C ASP A 142 -11.24 -12.30 14.46
N LEU A 143 -10.29 -11.38 14.17
CA LEU A 143 -10.48 -10.11 13.43
C LEU A 143 -11.33 -9.06 14.17
N ILE A 144 -11.76 -9.36 15.38
CA ILE A 144 -12.60 -8.49 16.22
C ILE A 144 -11.81 -7.94 17.41
N HIS A 145 -11.06 -8.80 18.08
CA HIS A 145 -10.24 -8.44 19.22
C HIS A 145 -8.77 -8.34 18.80
N TRP A 146 -8.22 -7.15 18.90
CA TRP A 146 -6.88 -6.83 18.42
C TRP A 146 -5.92 -6.56 19.59
N GLU A 147 -4.78 -7.23 19.57
CA GLU A 147 -3.66 -6.95 20.46
C GLU A 147 -2.64 -6.06 19.76
N ARG A 148 -2.48 -4.82 20.22
CA ARG A 148 -1.46 -3.89 19.70
C ARG A 148 -0.06 -4.37 20.02
N LYS A 149 0.79 -4.41 19.02
CA LYS A 149 2.24 -4.68 19.16
C LYS A 149 3.05 -3.38 19.17
N GLY A 150 2.39 -2.24 18.97
CA GLY A 150 3.00 -0.92 18.99
C GLY A 150 3.59 -0.49 17.64
N VAL A 151 4.42 0.55 17.70
CA VAL A 151 5.12 1.10 16.53
C VAL A 151 6.25 0.15 16.11
N ILE A 152 6.22 -0.32 14.86
CA ILE A 152 7.22 -1.25 14.31
C ILE A 152 8.28 -0.58 13.46
N LEU A 153 7.94 0.56 12.84
CA LEU A 153 8.89 1.45 12.16
C LEU A 153 8.61 2.89 12.61
N PRO A 154 9.41 3.44 13.53
CA PRO A 154 9.16 4.77 14.06
C PRO A 154 9.47 5.87 13.03
N ALA A 155 8.67 6.93 13.03
CA ALA A 155 8.92 8.13 12.23
C ALA A 155 10.29 8.76 12.57
N TYR A 156 10.92 9.41 11.59
CA TYR A 156 12.20 10.13 11.70
C TYR A 156 13.44 9.28 12.07
N LYS A 157 13.31 7.96 12.15
CA LYS A 157 14.38 7.06 12.65
C LYS A 157 15.08 6.24 11.57
N GLY A 158 14.58 6.23 10.34
CA GLY A 158 15.18 5.48 9.25
C GLY A 158 16.49 6.08 8.73
N SER A 159 17.24 5.30 7.95
CA SER A 159 18.49 5.74 7.33
C SER A 159 18.25 6.84 6.27
N TRP A 160 17.24 6.69 5.42
CA TRP A 160 16.81 7.67 4.43
C TRP A 160 15.50 8.37 4.81
N ASN A 161 14.64 7.73 5.58
CA ASN A 161 13.37 8.27 6.07
C ASN A 161 13.63 9.37 7.11
N LYS A 162 13.20 10.60 6.81
CA LYS A 162 13.35 11.77 7.68
C LYS A 162 12.01 12.36 8.13
N GLY A 163 10.92 11.62 7.91
CA GLY A 163 9.56 11.98 8.28
C GLY A 163 8.75 10.77 8.74
N TRP A 164 7.53 10.68 8.29
CA TRP A 164 6.56 9.66 8.68
C TRP A 164 6.86 8.28 8.11
N THR A 165 6.27 7.26 8.73
CA THR A 165 6.25 5.88 8.25
C THR A 165 4.82 5.39 8.20
N LYS A 166 4.42 4.74 7.09
CA LYS A 166 3.05 4.26 6.88
C LYS A 166 3.02 2.99 6.02
N SER A 167 1.82 2.44 5.84
CA SER A 167 1.45 1.57 4.71
C SER A 167 2.32 0.33 4.56
N GLY A 168 2.45 -0.45 5.63
CA GLY A 168 3.24 -1.68 5.63
C GLY A 168 2.55 -2.84 4.91
N ALA A 169 3.00 -3.19 3.72
CA ALA A 169 2.51 -4.31 2.92
C ALA A 169 3.42 -5.53 3.07
N ILE A 170 3.01 -6.50 3.91
CA ILE A 170 3.82 -7.70 4.21
C ILE A 170 3.68 -8.71 3.06
N VAL A 171 4.80 -9.26 2.59
CA VAL A 171 4.85 -10.36 1.62
C VAL A 171 4.24 -11.62 2.27
N PRO A 172 3.33 -12.35 1.59
CA PRO A 172 2.52 -13.39 2.22
C PRO A 172 3.29 -14.64 2.65
N GLU A 173 4.52 -14.80 2.22
CA GLU A 173 5.35 -15.98 2.52
C GLU A 173 6.74 -15.58 3.00
N LYS A 174 7.32 -16.46 3.83
CA LYS A 174 8.70 -16.35 4.29
C LYS A 174 9.65 -16.72 3.15
N MET A 175 10.58 -15.82 2.82
CA MET A 175 11.56 -16.01 1.76
C MET A 175 12.97 -16.02 2.36
N GLU A 176 13.74 -17.08 2.10
CA GLU A 176 15.11 -17.28 2.65
C GLU A 176 15.18 -17.04 4.16
N GLY A 177 14.19 -17.54 4.91
CA GLY A 177 14.12 -17.41 6.36
C GLY A 177 13.64 -16.05 6.88
N LYS A 178 13.24 -15.13 6.01
CA LYS A 178 12.78 -13.78 6.36
C LYS A 178 11.40 -13.50 5.81
N TYR A 179 10.60 -12.77 6.56
CA TYR A 179 9.44 -12.03 6.07
C TYR A 179 9.90 -10.67 5.56
N TRP A 180 9.24 -10.16 4.51
CA TRP A 180 9.55 -8.89 3.89
C TRP A 180 8.32 -7.98 3.93
N MET A 181 8.54 -6.67 4.07
CA MET A 181 7.48 -5.68 4.10
C MET A 181 7.90 -4.44 3.33
N TYR A 182 7.12 -4.07 2.32
CA TYR A 182 7.22 -2.78 1.67
C TYR A 182 6.44 -1.75 2.49
N TRP A 183 6.98 -0.55 2.64
CA TRP A 183 6.39 0.49 3.48
C TRP A 183 6.65 1.88 2.90
N LEU A 184 5.84 2.89 3.29
CA LEU A 184 6.07 4.28 2.92
C LEU A 184 6.93 4.95 3.97
N GLY A 185 7.93 5.71 3.51
CA GLY A 185 8.70 6.66 4.31
C GLY A 185 8.77 8.03 3.66
N THR A 186 8.70 9.09 4.45
CA THR A 186 8.87 10.46 3.96
C THR A 186 10.35 10.83 3.95
N ALA A 187 10.89 11.14 2.78
CA ALA A 187 12.29 11.54 2.60
C ALA A 187 12.57 12.99 3.04
N ALA A 188 13.83 13.39 3.06
CA ALA A 188 14.25 14.74 3.50
C ALA A 188 13.67 15.87 2.63
N ASP A 189 13.39 15.62 1.35
CA ASP A 189 12.75 16.54 0.41
C ASP A 189 11.22 16.59 0.54
N LYS A 190 10.67 15.90 1.54
CA LYS A 190 9.23 15.75 1.81
C LYS A 190 8.44 15.02 0.72
N THR A 191 9.11 14.23 -0.11
CA THR A 191 8.45 13.25 -0.97
C THR A 191 8.25 11.94 -0.21
N ASP A 192 7.17 11.24 -0.52
CA ASP A 192 6.87 9.94 0.06
C ASP A 192 7.34 8.83 -0.90
N GLN A 193 8.20 7.96 -0.41
CA GLN A 193 8.87 6.93 -1.20
C GLN A 193 8.76 5.56 -0.52
N MET A 194 8.99 4.51 -1.28
CA MET A 194 8.83 3.15 -0.76
C MET A 194 10.14 2.59 -0.24
N GLY A 195 10.12 2.14 1.01
CA GLY A 195 11.18 1.39 1.68
C GLY A 195 10.90 -0.11 1.71
N LEU A 196 11.86 -0.86 2.19
CA LEU A 196 11.79 -2.29 2.43
C LEU A 196 12.35 -2.63 3.80
N SER A 197 11.67 -3.49 4.54
CA SER A 197 12.11 -4.04 5.82
C SER A 197 11.97 -5.55 5.85
N TRP A 198 12.71 -6.20 6.73
CA TRP A 198 12.63 -7.64 6.95
C TRP A 198 12.45 -7.97 8.42
N SER A 199 11.89 -9.15 8.69
CA SER A 199 11.68 -9.70 10.01
C SER A 199 11.86 -11.23 9.99
N THR A 200 12.22 -11.83 11.12
CA THR A 200 12.23 -13.29 11.29
C THR A 200 10.99 -13.81 12.00
N ASP A 201 10.25 -12.92 12.69
CA ASP A 201 9.15 -13.25 13.59
C ASP A 201 7.85 -12.44 13.37
N LEU A 202 7.82 -11.57 12.34
CA LEU A 202 6.71 -10.65 12.02
C LEU A 202 6.47 -9.54 13.05
N LEU A 203 7.21 -9.53 14.16
CA LEU A 203 7.03 -8.55 15.25
C LEU A 203 8.15 -7.49 15.25
N HIS A 204 9.39 -7.90 14.99
CA HIS A 204 10.56 -7.02 15.00
C HIS A 204 11.06 -6.80 13.58
N TRP A 205 10.99 -5.55 13.11
CA TRP A 205 11.30 -5.18 11.74
C TRP A 205 12.58 -4.37 11.64
N THR A 206 13.42 -4.71 10.67
CA THR A 206 14.69 -4.04 10.38
C THR A 206 14.67 -3.48 8.97
N GLU A 207 15.03 -2.21 8.80
CA GLU A 207 15.19 -1.57 7.49
C GLU A 207 16.23 -2.33 6.66
N ALA A 208 15.88 -2.68 5.42
CA ALA A 208 16.71 -3.52 4.57
C ALA A 208 17.68 -2.75 3.67
N THR A 209 17.43 -1.47 3.45
CA THR A 209 18.19 -0.62 2.51
C THR A 209 18.41 0.78 3.08
N GLY A 210 19.54 1.38 2.76
CA GLY A 210 19.85 2.77 3.09
C GLY A 210 19.21 3.81 2.14
N THR A 211 18.42 3.36 1.16
CA THR A 211 17.72 4.17 0.16
C THR A 211 16.35 3.57 -0.14
N PRO A 212 15.39 4.33 -0.67
CA PRO A 212 14.13 3.77 -1.14
C PRO A 212 14.34 2.64 -2.17
N VAL A 213 13.54 1.58 -2.09
CA VAL A 213 13.56 0.49 -3.10
C VAL A 213 12.72 0.84 -4.31
N LEU A 214 11.73 1.73 -4.16
CA LEU A 214 10.95 2.30 -5.25
C LEU A 214 10.80 3.80 -5.01
N ALA A 215 11.68 4.59 -5.65
CA ALA A 215 11.68 6.04 -5.54
C ALA A 215 10.60 6.67 -6.41
N ASN A 216 10.20 7.90 -6.08
CA ASN A 216 9.35 8.72 -6.94
C ASN A 216 10.02 9.01 -8.30
N ARG A 217 9.22 9.34 -9.31
CA ARG A 217 9.70 9.60 -10.68
C ARG A 217 9.24 10.98 -11.15
N PRO A 218 10.16 11.97 -11.26
CA PRO A 218 9.81 13.31 -11.76
C PRO A 218 9.06 13.26 -13.09
N GLY A 219 7.94 13.99 -13.18
CA GLY A 219 7.12 14.09 -14.39
C GLY A 219 6.23 12.86 -14.68
N LYS A 220 6.19 11.86 -13.81
CA LYS A 220 5.27 10.72 -13.90
C LYS A 220 4.11 10.87 -12.89
N PHE A 221 3.14 9.95 -12.97
CA PHE A 221 1.98 9.94 -12.05
C PHE A 221 2.35 9.68 -10.58
N ASP A 222 3.56 9.27 -10.31
CA ASP A 222 4.14 8.93 -9.03
C ASP A 222 5.35 9.81 -8.69
N SER A 223 5.30 11.09 -9.08
CA SER A 223 6.39 12.05 -8.88
C SER A 223 6.49 12.55 -7.44
N ARG A 224 5.40 12.49 -6.67
CA ARG A 224 5.30 13.01 -5.30
C ARG A 224 5.18 11.92 -4.25
N VAL A 225 4.35 10.92 -4.52
CA VAL A 225 4.05 9.80 -3.62
C VAL A 225 4.25 8.47 -4.33
N VAL A 226 4.88 7.53 -3.64
CA VAL A 226 4.98 6.10 -3.99
C VAL A 226 4.68 5.30 -2.73
N GLU A 227 3.48 4.74 -2.65
CA GLU A 227 2.94 4.12 -1.44
C GLU A 227 2.46 2.69 -1.70
N PRO A 228 2.87 1.68 -0.91
CA PRO A 228 2.34 0.34 -1.06
C PRO A 228 0.81 0.31 -0.96
N GLY A 229 0.19 -0.44 -1.84
CA GLY A 229 -1.24 -0.75 -1.79
C GLY A 229 -1.52 -1.97 -0.90
N PRO A 230 -2.24 -2.98 -1.41
CA PRO A 230 -2.49 -4.22 -0.69
C PRO A 230 -1.21 -5.03 -0.50
N PRO A 231 -1.19 -6.02 0.42
CA PRO A 231 -0.14 -7.01 0.47
C PRO A 231 0.20 -7.58 -0.91
N PRO A 232 1.50 -7.73 -1.26
CA PRO A 232 1.89 -8.20 -2.57
C PRO A 232 1.50 -9.66 -2.80
N ILE A 233 1.46 -10.08 -4.06
CA ILE A 233 1.24 -11.47 -4.45
C ILE A 233 2.51 -12.07 -5.03
N LEU A 234 2.74 -13.35 -4.76
CA LEU A 234 3.84 -14.10 -5.33
C LEU A 234 3.39 -14.79 -6.62
N THR A 235 4.19 -14.66 -7.66
CA THR A 235 3.98 -15.29 -8.96
C THR A 235 5.31 -15.80 -9.52
N ASN A 236 5.27 -16.60 -10.58
CA ASN A 236 6.49 -16.99 -11.29
C ASN A 236 7.22 -15.78 -11.95
N ALA A 237 6.55 -14.64 -12.08
CA ALA A 237 7.17 -13.43 -12.62
C ALA A 237 7.90 -12.60 -11.53
N GLY A 238 7.65 -12.89 -10.24
CA GLY A 238 8.22 -12.17 -9.11
C GLY A 238 7.21 -11.82 -8.03
N ILE A 239 7.60 -10.92 -7.14
CA ILE A 239 6.75 -10.30 -6.12
C ILE A 239 6.00 -9.15 -6.80
N VAL A 240 4.72 -9.36 -7.10
CA VAL A 240 3.87 -8.34 -7.75
C VAL A 240 3.25 -7.45 -6.69
N LEU A 241 3.63 -6.20 -6.69
CA LEU A 241 3.14 -5.18 -5.76
C LEU A 241 2.30 -4.14 -6.51
N ILE A 242 1.04 -4.03 -6.14
CA ILE A 242 0.20 -2.89 -6.49
C ILE A 242 0.58 -1.73 -5.57
N TYR A 243 0.79 -0.54 -6.12
CA TYR A 243 1.12 0.65 -5.34
C TYR A 243 0.28 1.85 -5.78
N ASN A 244 0.12 2.79 -4.89
CA ASN A 244 -0.56 4.05 -5.16
C ASN A 244 0.50 5.14 -5.34
N GLY A 245 0.39 5.88 -6.42
CA GLY A 245 1.25 7.01 -6.75
C GLY A 245 0.47 8.29 -6.83
N ALA A 246 1.07 9.41 -6.43
CA ALA A 246 0.49 10.72 -6.67
C ALA A 246 1.49 11.64 -7.37
N ASP A 247 0.98 12.49 -8.25
CA ASP A 247 1.74 13.54 -8.89
C ASP A 247 1.79 14.83 -8.02
N ASP A 248 2.43 15.87 -8.51
CA ASP A 248 2.58 17.13 -7.79
C ASP A 248 1.24 17.88 -7.54
N LYS A 249 0.17 17.46 -8.21
CA LYS A 249 -1.20 17.94 -7.97
C LYS A 249 -1.97 17.07 -6.99
N LEU A 250 -1.30 16.07 -6.40
CA LEU A 250 -1.88 15.06 -5.51
C LEU A 250 -3.04 14.29 -6.13
N VAL A 251 -2.99 14.04 -7.45
CA VAL A 251 -3.92 13.11 -8.09
C VAL A 251 -3.41 11.69 -7.88
N TYR A 252 -4.12 10.93 -7.05
CA TYR A 252 -3.74 9.55 -6.71
C TYR A 252 -4.21 8.56 -7.77
N ARG A 253 -3.28 7.73 -8.24
CA ARG A 253 -3.48 6.69 -9.25
C ARG A 253 -2.74 5.43 -8.84
N THR A 254 -3.18 4.31 -9.35
CA THR A 254 -2.57 3.03 -9.01
C THR A 254 -1.59 2.60 -10.09
N GLY A 255 -0.42 2.13 -9.67
CA GLY A 255 0.60 1.49 -10.50
C GLY A 255 0.87 0.06 -10.06
N VAL A 256 1.75 -0.62 -10.79
CA VAL A 256 2.24 -1.96 -10.46
C VAL A 256 3.76 -2.02 -10.60
N ALA A 257 4.41 -2.64 -9.64
CA ALA A 257 5.82 -3.01 -9.70
C ALA A 257 5.99 -4.51 -9.49
N ILE A 258 7.02 -5.10 -10.05
CA ILE A 258 7.42 -6.48 -9.80
C ILE A 258 8.85 -6.46 -9.28
N PHE A 259 9.06 -7.11 -8.14
CA PHE A 259 10.36 -7.30 -7.56
C PHE A 259 10.82 -8.75 -7.75
N ASP A 260 12.11 -8.96 -7.70
CA ASP A 260 12.71 -10.28 -7.84
C ASP A 260 12.39 -11.18 -6.63
N LEU A 261 12.09 -12.47 -6.90
CA LEU A 261 11.78 -13.44 -5.85
C LEU A 261 12.98 -13.77 -4.94
N HIS A 262 14.21 -13.67 -5.46
CA HIS A 262 15.44 -13.97 -4.71
C HIS A 262 16.08 -12.72 -4.13
N ASP A 263 15.72 -11.54 -4.64
CA ASP A 263 16.16 -10.25 -4.10
C ASP A 263 15.00 -9.25 -4.07
N PRO A 264 14.22 -9.19 -3.00
CA PRO A 264 13.07 -8.26 -2.87
C PRO A 264 13.43 -6.76 -2.98
N ARG A 265 14.73 -6.43 -3.00
CA ARG A 265 15.22 -5.05 -3.24
C ARG A 265 15.26 -4.70 -4.72
N ARG A 266 15.33 -5.71 -5.61
CA ARG A 266 15.55 -5.52 -7.05
C ARG A 266 14.22 -5.41 -7.79
N VAL A 267 13.94 -4.21 -8.33
CA VAL A 267 12.82 -3.97 -9.22
C VAL A 267 13.12 -4.57 -10.59
N ILE A 268 12.27 -5.45 -11.10
CA ILE A 268 12.38 -6.05 -12.44
C ILE A 268 11.36 -5.48 -13.42
N TYR A 269 10.29 -4.87 -12.91
CA TYR A 269 9.29 -4.16 -13.71
C TYR A 269 8.63 -3.05 -12.88
N ARG A 270 8.29 -1.95 -13.53
CA ARG A 270 7.44 -0.87 -12.98
C ARG A 270 6.62 -0.27 -14.11
N SER A 271 5.31 -0.16 -13.94
CA SER A 271 4.43 0.44 -14.95
C SER A 271 4.78 1.90 -15.21
N ASP A 272 4.87 2.27 -16.48
CA ASP A 272 5.16 3.66 -16.91
C ASP A 272 3.95 4.57 -16.77
N SER A 273 2.77 4.00 -16.97
CA SER A 273 1.48 4.65 -16.83
C SER A 273 0.67 4.00 -15.71
N PRO A 274 -0.28 4.72 -15.10
CA PRO A 274 -1.14 4.11 -14.12
C PRO A 274 -2.02 3.02 -14.75
N ILE A 275 -2.30 1.97 -13.96
CA ILE A 275 -3.21 0.88 -14.34
C ILE A 275 -4.66 1.16 -13.92
N PHE A 276 -4.86 2.13 -13.01
CA PHE A 276 -6.16 2.55 -12.52
C PHE A 276 -6.12 4.04 -12.09
N SER A 277 -7.14 4.82 -12.44
CA SER A 277 -7.17 6.27 -12.25
C SER A 277 -8.56 6.75 -11.87
N PRO A 278 -8.73 7.92 -11.19
CA PRO A 278 -10.04 8.48 -10.87
C PRO A 278 -10.86 8.79 -12.13
N GLU A 279 -12.07 8.26 -12.19
CA GLU A 279 -13.00 8.45 -13.31
C GLU A 279 -14.39 8.90 -12.87
N LYS A 280 -14.96 8.26 -11.82
CA LYS A 280 -16.29 8.55 -11.32
C LYS A 280 -16.28 9.86 -10.53
N GLU A 281 -17.43 10.52 -10.44
CA GLU A 281 -17.56 11.76 -9.68
C GLU A 281 -17.19 11.57 -8.20
N TRP A 282 -17.63 10.49 -7.58
CA TRP A 282 -17.32 10.16 -6.19
C TRP A 282 -15.86 9.76 -5.93
N GLU A 283 -15.06 9.57 -6.97
CA GLU A 283 -13.58 9.42 -6.88
C GLU A 283 -12.85 10.76 -7.05
N ARG A 284 -13.56 11.77 -7.58
CA ARG A 284 -13.04 13.11 -7.87
C ARG A 284 -13.48 14.16 -6.87
N VAL A 285 -14.58 13.92 -6.17
CA VAL A 285 -15.18 14.86 -5.21
C VAL A 285 -15.38 14.14 -3.88
N GLY A 286 -14.75 14.67 -2.82
CA GLY A 286 -14.80 14.14 -1.46
C GLY A 286 -13.84 14.91 -0.55
N GLN A 287 -13.38 14.29 0.52
CA GLN A 287 -12.46 14.92 1.48
C GLN A 287 -11.11 15.27 0.83
N VAL A 288 -10.58 14.36 0.01
CA VAL A 288 -9.40 14.60 -0.85
C VAL A 288 -9.81 14.33 -2.30
N PRO A 289 -9.81 15.33 -3.17
CA PRO A 289 -10.28 15.16 -4.54
C PRO A 289 -9.32 14.35 -5.41
N ASN A 290 -9.85 13.65 -6.42
CA ASN A 290 -9.08 12.89 -7.41
C ASN A 290 -8.24 11.76 -6.80
N VAL A 291 -8.86 10.91 -5.98
CA VAL A 291 -8.20 9.77 -5.35
C VAL A 291 -8.86 8.46 -5.78
N VAL A 292 -8.04 7.52 -6.25
CA VAL A 292 -8.28 6.07 -6.14
C VAL A 292 -7.09 5.47 -5.39
N PHE A 293 -7.36 4.86 -4.24
CA PHE A 293 -6.34 4.33 -3.34
C PHE A 293 -6.61 2.86 -3.05
N VAL A 294 -5.92 1.97 -3.77
CA VAL A 294 -6.14 0.51 -3.66
C VAL A 294 -5.39 -0.03 -2.45
N GLU A 295 -6.12 -0.66 -1.51
CA GLU A 295 -5.54 -1.31 -0.32
C GLU A 295 -6.01 -2.75 -0.13
N GLY A 296 -7.10 -3.16 -0.78
CA GLY A 296 -7.57 -4.54 -0.79
C GLY A 296 -7.44 -5.18 -2.16
N MET A 297 -6.93 -6.42 -2.21
CA MET A 297 -6.88 -7.21 -3.43
C MET A 297 -7.14 -8.68 -3.11
N VAL A 298 -8.15 -9.26 -3.78
CA VAL A 298 -8.54 -10.66 -3.58
C VAL A 298 -8.70 -11.35 -4.91
N ARG A 299 -8.15 -12.58 -5.01
CA ARG A 299 -8.44 -13.47 -6.14
C ARG A 299 -9.69 -14.28 -5.86
N GLN A 300 -10.69 -14.18 -6.73
CA GLN A 300 -11.93 -14.93 -6.67
C GLN A 300 -12.14 -15.71 -7.98
N ARG A 301 -11.86 -17.01 -7.95
CA ARG A 301 -11.92 -17.90 -9.12
C ARG A 301 -11.02 -17.40 -10.26
N ASP A 302 -11.62 -16.94 -11.36
CA ASP A 302 -10.99 -16.49 -12.60
C ASP A 302 -10.82 -14.97 -12.69
N ARG A 303 -11.05 -14.24 -11.59
CA ARG A 303 -10.91 -12.78 -11.54
C ARG A 303 -10.20 -12.30 -10.27
N TRP A 304 -9.63 -11.11 -10.37
CA TRP A 304 -9.10 -10.31 -9.29
C TRP A 304 -10.09 -9.20 -8.97
N LEU A 305 -10.23 -8.90 -7.69
CA LEU A 305 -11.03 -7.78 -7.18
C LEU A 305 -10.09 -6.79 -6.51
N PHE A 306 -10.20 -5.50 -6.87
CA PHE A 306 -9.65 -4.38 -6.12
C PHE A 306 -10.71 -3.78 -5.23
N TYR A 307 -10.32 -3.47 -4.00
CA TYR A 307 -11.09 -2.64 -3.09
C TYR A 307 -10.26 -1.40 -2.80
N TYR A 308 -10.86 -0.23 -2.97
CA TYR A 308 -10.14 1.03 -2.97
C TYR A 308 -10.91 2.17 -2.30
N GLY A 309 -10.15 3.15 -1.75
CA GLY A 309 -10.69 4.42 -1.31
C GLY A 309 -10.92 5.35 -2.50
N GLY A 310 -12.10 5.97 -2.56
CA GLY A 310 -12.44 7.01 -3.52
C GLY A 310 -12.57 8.36 -2.82
N ALA A 311 -11.80 9.36 -3.26
CA ALA A 311 -11.78 10.74 -2.76
C ALA A 311 -11.70 10.86 -1.21
N ASP A 312 -11.05 9.88 -0.54
CA ASP A 312 -10.94 9.72 0.91
C ASP A 312 -12.29 9.77 1.64
N GLN A 313 -13.32 9.29 0.99
CA GLN A 313 -14.68 9.34 1.54
C GLN A 313 -15.48 8.06 1.33
N TYR A 314 -15.17 7.26 0.29
CA TYR A 314 -15.95 6.12 -0.15
C TYR A 314 -15.10 4.88 -0.35
N VAL A 315 -15.70 3.69 -0.26
CA VAL A 315 -15.08 2.45 -0.73
C VAL A 315 -15.68 2.06 -2.08
N GLY A 316 -14.82 1.82 -3.05
CA GLY A 316 -15.15 1.28 -4.37
C GLY A 316 -14.65 -0.13 -4.59
N ILE A 317 -15.12 -0.75 -5.67
CA ILE A 317 -14.68 -2.05 -6.15
C ILE A 317 -14.41 -2.03 -7.66
N ALA A 318 -13.33 -2.66 -8.07
CA ALA A 318 -12.99 -2.91 -9.47
C ALA A 318 -12.58 -4.37 -9.68
N GLU A 319 -12.67 -4.85 -10.90
CA GLU A 319 -12.31 -6.22 -11.24
C GLU A 319 -11.41 -6.30 -12.47
N ALA A 320 -10.63 -7.37 -12.56
CA ALA A 320 -9.85 -7.75 -13.73
C ALA A 320 -9.86 -9.27 -13.90
N GLN A 321 -9.84 -9.74 -15.16
CA GLN A 321 -9.69 -11.15 -15.46
C GLN A 321 -8.35 -11.67 -14.96
N ALA A 322 -8.31 -12.80 -14.26
CA ALA A 322 -7.07 -13.49 -13.91
C ALA A 322 -6.43 -14.13 -15.16
N LYS A 323 -5.11 -14.09 -15.24
CA LYS A 323 -4.31 -14.66 -16.34
C LYS A 323 -3.48 -15.82 -15.85
#